data_4fa0cb1530fddca1f2c5f7b90c4e5fd0
#
_entry.id   4fa0cb1530fddca1f2c5f7b90c4e5fd0
#
_cell.length_a   1.000
_cell.length_b   1.000
_cell.length_c   1.000
_cell.angle_alpha   90.00
_cell.angle_beta   90.00
_cell.angle_gamma   90.00
#
_symmetry.space_group_name_H-M   'P 1'
#
loop_
_entity.id
_entity.type
_entity.pdbx_description
1 polymer ?
#
loop_
_entity_poly.entity_id
_entity_poly.type
_entity_poly.pdbx_seq_one_letter_code
_entity_poly.pdbx_strand_id
1 'polypeptide(L)'
;MVRDNRHSSAYLFGAICPARGVGAAVITPVANTAAMNAHLAEISTQVAPGAQAVLVLDRAGWHQRGKRLRVPANITLLDLPAYSPELNPMENVWEFLRGNKLSAVVWDTYDAIVDACVGAWHFLIGDPERIRSIGSRSWACVSL
;
A
#
# COMPACT_ATOMS: atom_id res chain seq x y z
N MET A 1 25.03 26.40 -0.38
CA MET A 1 25.26 25.07 0.12
C MET A 1 24.33 24.08 -0.56
N VAL A 2 24.87 23.01 -1.00
CA VAL A 2 24.05 21.94 -1.56
C VAL A 2 23.45 21.15 -0.42
N ARG A 3 22.14 21.08 -0.39
CA ARG A 3 21.47 20.29 0.61
C ARG A 3 21.20 18.90 0.06
N ASP A 4 21.51 17.90 0.88
CA ASP A 4 21.27 16.53 0.53
C ASP A 4 19.85 16.17 0.96
N ASN A 5 19.00 15.96 -0.04
CA ASN A 5 17.60 15.61 0.20
C ASN A 5 17.36 14.10 0.23
N ARG A 6 18.41 13.28 0.06
CA ARG A 6 18.24 11.83 -0.03
C ARG A 6 17.69 11.23 1.25
N HIS A 7 17.96 11.88 2.40
CA HIS A 7 17.51 11.39 3.68
C HIS A 7 16.08 11.79 4.01
N SER A 8 15.47 12.60 3.14
CA SER A 8 14.12 13.09 3.35
C SER A 8 13.09 12.32 2.53
N SER A 9 13.42 11.11 2.10
CA SER A 9 12.51 10.28 1.31
C SER A 9 12.08 9.06 2.10
N ALA A 10 10.81 8.72 1.95
CA ALA A 10 10.25 7.51 2.51
C ALA A 10 9.30 6.90 1.47
N TYR A 11 9.17 5.60 1.53
CA TYR A 11 8.24 4.87 0.68
C TYR A 11 7.16 4.25 1.55
N LEU A 12 5.92 4.51 1.19
CA LEU A 12 4.76 3.95 1.86
C LEU A 12 4.18 2.85 0.98
N PHE A 13 4.29 1.62 1.45
CA PHE A 13 3.66 0.47 0.81
C PHE A 13 2.32 0.28 1.47
N GLY A 14 1.26 0.29 0.69
CA GLY A 14 -0.09 0.17 1.23
C GLY A 14 -0.93 -0.81 0.44
N ALA A 15 -1.83 -1.45 1.14
CA ALA A 15 -2.84 -2.33 0.57
C ALA A 15 -4.15 -2.12 1.31
N ILE A 16 -5.25 -2.27 0.60
CA ILE A 16 -6.58 -2.19 1.21
C ILE A 16 -7.41 -3.41 0.83
N CYS A 17 -8.33 -3.75 1.70
CA CYS A 17 -9.37 -4.73 1.42
C CYS A 17 -10.72 -4.00 1.51
N PRO A 18 -11.25 -3.52 0.36
CA PRO A 18 -12.47 -2.70 0.40
C PRO A 18 -13.66 -3.43 1.01
N ALA A 19 -13.78 -4.74 0.76
CA ALA A 19 -14.91 -5.52 1.29
C ALA A 19 -14.94 -5.51 2.82
N ARG A 20 -13.76 -5.54 3.46
CA ARG A 20 -13.65 -5.53 4.92
C ARG A 20 -13.46 -4.13 5.50
N GLY A 21 -13.12 -3.15 4.67
CA GLY A 21 -12.83 -1.80 5.14
C GLY A 21 -11.55 -1.71 5.97
N VAL A 22 -10.55 -2.51 5.64
CA VAL A 22 -9.28 -2.56 6.38
C VAL A 22 -8.11 -2.34 5.43
N GLY A 23 -6.95 -2.05 5.99
CA GLY A 23 -5.74 -1.88 5.22
C GLY A 23 -4.50 -2.23 6.02
N ALA A 24 -3.39 -2.42 5.31
CA ALA A 24 -2.09 -2.68 5.90
C ALA A 24 -1.05 -1.83 5.19
N ALA A 25 -0.05 -1.37 5.93
CA ALA A 25 1.00 -0.54 5.34
C ALA A 25 2.34 -0.79 6.03
N VAL A 26 3.40 -0.51 5.27
CA VAL A 26 4.78 -0.53 5.75
C VAL A 26 5.46 0.71 5.19
N ILE A 27 6.28 1.36 6.02
CA ILE A 27 7.03 2.54 5.61
C ILE A 27 8.52 2.19 5.65
N THR A 28 9.21 2.44 4.55
CA THR A 28 10.63 2.09 4.41
C THR A 28 11.41 3.24 3.80
N PRO A 29 12.74 3.29 4.05
CA PRO A 29 13.58 4.30 3.38
C PRO A 29 13.88 3.96 1.92
N VAL A 30 13.70 2.71 1.51
CA VAL A 30 13.94 2.28 0.13
C VAL A 30 12.84 1.35 -0.34
N ALA A 31 12.55 1.39 -1.64
CA ALA A 31 11.60 0.50 -2.27
C ALA A 31 12.37 -0.63 -2.95
N ASN A 32 12.37 -1.80 -2.36
CA ASN A 32 13.07 -2.97 -2.87
C ASN A 32 12.33 -4.25 -2.50
N THR A 33 12.89 -5.39 -2.88
CA THR A 33 12.28 -6.69 -2.60
C THR A 33 12.15 -6.96 -1.10
N ALA A 34 13.13 -6.54 -0.30
CA ALA A 34 13.04 -6.72 1.15
C ALA A 34 11.88 -5.93 1.74
N ALA A 35 11.65 -4.71 1.27
CA ALA A 35 10.51 -3.90 1.67
C ALA A 35 9.20 -4.56 1.26
N MET A 36 9.14 -5.11 0.05
CA MET A 36 7.95 -5.82 -0.42
C MET A 36 7.69 -7.08 0.41
N ASN A 37 8.74 -7.80 0.79
CA ASN A 37 8.59 -8.96 1.67
C ASN A 37 8.00 -8.56 3.03
N ALA A 38 8.44 -7.45 3.59
CA ALA A 38 7.91 -6.94 4.85
C ALA A 38 6.43 -6.56 4.68
N HIS A 39 6.07 -5.95 3.56
CA HIS A 39 4.70 -5.58 3.27
C HIS A 39 3.79 -6.81 3.15
N LEU A 40 4.24 -7.81 2.41
CA LEU A 40 3.49 -9.07 2.26
C LEU A 40 3.31 -9.77 3.61
N ALA A 41 4.35 -9.78 4.44
CA ALA A 41 4.27 -10.37 5.77
C ALA A 41 3.24 -9.63 6.64
N GLU A 42 3.21 -8.30 6.56
CA GLU A 42 2.23 -7.51 7.31
C GLU A 42 0.80 -7.78 6.84
N ILE A 43 0.59 -7.84 5.52
CA ILE A 43 -0.73 -8.19 4.98
C ILE A 43 -1.14 -9.57 5.47
N SER A 44 -0.22 -10.52 5.44
CA SER A 44 -0.49 -11.91 5.84
C SER A 44 -1.01 -12.00 7.27
N THR A 45 -0.53 -11.15 8.18
CA THR A 45 -0.99 -11.17 9.57
C THR A 45 -2.44 -10.74 9.72
N GLN A 46 -2.99 -10.04 8.74
CA GLN A 46 -4.36 -9.51 8.80
C GLN A 46 -5.35 -10.35 8.02
N VAL A 47 -4.89 -11.37 7.32
CA VAL A 47 -5.78 -12.30 6.61
C VAL A 47 -6.46 -13.20 7.64
N ALA A 48 -7.78 -13.37 7.51
CA ALA A 48 -8.54 -14.20 8.44
C ALA A 48 -8.04 -15.64 8.41
N PRO A 49 -8.06 -16.34 9.57
CA PRO A 49 -7.65 -17.74 9.62
C PRO A 49 -8.43 -18.59 8.61
N GLY A 50 -7.72 -19.40 7.85
CA GLY A 50 -8.32 -20.27 6.83
C GLY A 50 -8.70 -19.56 5.54
N ALA A 51 -8.53 -18.24 5.46
CA ALA A 51 -8.83 -17.48 4.26
C ALA A 51 -7.59 -17.38 3.36
N GLN A 52 -7.83 -17.12 2.09
CA GLN A 52 -6.81 -16.85 1.10
C GLN A 52 -7.02 -15.44 0.56
N ALA A 53 -5.99 -14.60 0.67
CA ALA A 53 -6.04 -13.26 0.11
C ALA A 53 -5.53 -13.28 -1.32
N VAL A 54 -6.27 -12.65 -2.23
CA VAL A 54 -5.77 -12.38 -3.58
C VAL A 54 -5.33 -10.93 -3.61
N LEU A 55 -4.04 -10.71 -3.71
CA LEU A 55 -3.47 -9.37 -3.71
C LEU A 55 -3.26 -8.92 -5.15
N VAL A 56 -4.03 -7.92 -5.54
CA VAL A 56 -3.95 -7.31 -6.88
C VAL A 56 -2.90 -6.22 -6.83
N LEU A 57 -1.96 -6.23 -7.75
CA LEU A 57 -0.85 -5.27 -7.75
C LEU A 57 -0.41 -4.92 -9.16
N ASP A 58 0.25 -3.75 -9.25
CA ASP A 58 0.83 -3.29 -10.50
C ASP A 58 2.13 -4.04 -10.79
N ARG A 59 2.52 -4.02 -12.06
CA ARG A 59 3.81 -4.55 -12.48
C ARG A 59 4.90 -3.50 -12.19
N ALA A 60 5.66 -3.74 -11.15
CA ALA A 60 6.88 -2.98 -10.86
C ALA A 60 8.06 -3.95 -10.80
N GLY A 61 9.27 -3.47 -11.10
CA GLY A 61 10.44 -4.34 -11.14
C GLY A 61 10.66 -5.12 -9.86
N TRP A 62 10.45 -4.48 -8.72
CA TRP A 62 10.63 -5.12 -7.42
C TRP A 62 9.46 -6.02 -7.01
N HIS A 63 8.36 -6.02 -7.78
CA HIS A 63 7.27 -6.99 -7.61
C HIS A 63 7.55 -8.32 -8.29
N GLN A 64 8.61 -8.42 -9.07
CA GLN A 64 8.88 -9.65 -9.81
C GLN A 64 9.06 -10.83 -8.86
N ARG A 65 8.48 -11.96 -9.27
CA ARG A 65 8.50 -13.19 -8.49
C ARG A 65 9.82 -13.90 -8.70
N GLY A 66 10.87 -13.33 -8.12
CA GLY A 66 12.17 -13.96 -8.11
C GLY A 66 12.39 -14.77 -6.84
N LYS A 67 13.57 -15.37 -6.74
CA LYS A 67 13.94 -16.19 -5.56
C LYS A 67 13.92 -15.40 -4.27
N ARG A 68 14.05 -14.06 -4.34
CA ARG A 68 14.10 -13.19 -3.16
C ARG A 68 12.72 -12.77 -2.67
N LEU A 69 11.71 -12.87 -3.53
CA LEU A 69 10.35 -12.49 -3.13
C LEU A 69 9.72 -13.64 -2.35
N ARG A 70 9.26 -13.33 -1.15
CA ARG A 70 8.64 -14.32 -0.25
C ARG A 70 7.16 -14.03 -0.16
N VAL A 71 6.37 -14.86 -0.82
CA VAL A 71 4.92 -14.73 -0.79
C VAL A 71 4.39 -15.67 0.28
N PRO A 72 3.74 -15.16 1.34
CA PRO A 72 3.12 -16.01 2.36
C PRO A 72 2.10 -16.98 1.74
N ALA A 73 1.92 -18.12 2.39
CA ALA A 73 1.05 -19.18 1.88
C ALA A 73 -0.41 -18.73 1.75
N ASN A 74 -0.85 -17.77 2.56
CA ASN A 74 -2.22 -17.27 2.54
C ASN A 74 -2.42 -16.09 1.59
N ILE A 75 -1.44 -15.79 0.74
CA ILE A 75 -1.54 -14.72 -0.25
C ILE A 75 -1.27 -15.28 -1.64
N THR A 76 -2.11 -14.92 -2.59
CA THR A 76 -1.90 -15.17 -4.01
C THR A 76 -1.74 -13.82 -4.70
N LEU A 77 -0.68 -13.65 -5.49
CA LEU A 77 -0.45 -12.41 -6.23
C LEU A 77 -1.16 -12.46 -7.58
N LEU A 78 -1.80 -11.35 -7.92
CA LEU A 78 -2.47 -11.18 -9.21
C LEU A 78 -1.99 -9.86 -9.82
N ASP A 79 -1.20 -9.95 -10.88
CA ASP A 79 -0.67 -8.76 -11.54
C ASP A 79 -1.73 -8.15 -12.45
N LEU A 80 -1.88 -6.82 -12.37
CA LEU A 80 -2.71 -6.08 -13.29
C LEU A 80 -2.00 -5.94 -14.65
N PRO A 81 -2.79 -5.78 -15.74
CA PRO A 81 -2.18 -5.49 -17.05
C PRO A 81 -1.32 -4.23 -16.98
N ALA A 82 -0.27 -4.21 -17.78
CA ALA A 82 0.58 -3.03 -17.89
C ALA A 82 -0.24 -1.83 -18.39
N TYR A 83 0.11 -0.63 -17.92
CA TYR A 83 -0.53 0.62 -18.33
C TYR A 83 -2.03 0.69 -18.05
N SER A 84 -2.47 0.05 -16.97
CA SER A 84 -3.88 0.07 -16.55
C SER A 84 -4.03 0.53 -15.10
N PRO A 85 -3.49 1.72 -14.74
CA PRO A 85 -3.55 2.19 -13.36
C PRO A 85 -4.98 2.42 -12.86
N GLU A 86 -5.91 2.69 -13.75
CA GLU A 86 -7.31 2.89 -13.39
C GLU A 86 -7.97 1.65 -12.80
N LEU A 87 -7.38 0.48 -13.01
CA LEU A 87 -7.88 -0.74 -12.42
C LEU A 87 -7.44 -0.94 -10.96
N ASN A 88 -6.45 -0.18 -10.52
CA ASN A 88 -5.91 -0.30 -9.17
C ASN A 88 -6.50 0.78 -8.26
N PRO A 89 -7.35 0.41 -7.29
CA PRO A 89 -7.96 1.40 -6.40
C PRO A 89 -6.96 2.12 -5.50
N MET A 90 -5.72 1.63 -5.37
CA MET A 90 -4.71 2.31 -4.56
C MET A 90 -4.37 3.69 -5.11
N GLU A 91 -4.56 3.95 -6.40
CA GLU A 91 -4.36 5.30 -6.93
C GLU A 91 -5.30 6.30 -6.25
N ASN A 92 -6.55 5.91 -5.99
CA ASN A 92 -7.49 6.75 -5.27
C ASN A 92 -7.11 6.92 -3.81
N VAL A 93 -6.54 5.89 -3.20
CA VAL A 93 -6.04 5.97 -1.83
C VAL A 93 -4.92 7.02 -1.75
N TRP A 94 -3.94 6.96 -2.66
CA TRP A 94 -2.84 7.91 -2.69
C TRP A 94 -3.34 9.34 -2.92
N GLU A 95 -4.28 9.53 -3.82
CA GLU A 95 -4.89 10.84 -4.05
C GLU A 95 -5.57 11.38 -2.79
N PHE A 96 -6.32 10.52 -2.11
CA PHE A 96 -6.99 10.89 -0.88
C PHE A 96 -5.99 11.33 0.20
N LEU A 97 -4.93 10.56 0.39
CA LEU A 97 -3.93 10.89 1.41
C LEU A 97 -3.17 12.17 1.07
N ARG A 98 -2.77 12.33 -0.20
CA ARG A 98 -2.08 13.55 -0.64
C ARG A 98 -2.96 14.79 -0.48
N GLY A 99 -4.24 14.67 -0.85
CA GLY A 99 -5.16 15.80 -0.80
C GLY A 99 -5.57 16.21 0.61
N ASN A 100 -5.56 15.27 1.55
CA ASN A 100 -6.11 15.51 2.88
C ASN A 100 -5.06 15.58 3.99
N LYS A 101 -3.97 14.85 3.87
CA LYS A 101 -3.01 14.72 4.98
C LYS A 101 -1.55 14.92 4.60
N LEU A 102 -1.20 14.76 3.35
CA LEU A 102 0.19 14.79 2.92
C LEU A 102 0.49 15.89 1.89
N SER A 103 -0.48 16.76 1.61
CA SER A 103 -0.30 17.78 0.57
C SER A 103 0.61 18.90 1.01
N ALA A 104 1.47 19.35 0.11
CA ALA A 104 2.20 20.60 0.16
C ALA A 104 2.99 20.86 1.44
N VAL A 105 3.37 19.83 2.19
CA VAL A 105 4.15 19.98 3.41
C VAL A 105 5.59 19.56 3.13
N VAL A 106 6.53 20.35 3.62
CA VAL A 106 7.95 20.04 3.55
C VAL A 106 8.39 19.54 4.92
N TRP A 107 9.04 18.39 4.96
CA TRP A 107 9.54 17.80 6.18
C TRP A 107 11.06 17.82 6.21
N ASP A 108 11.63 18.17 7.34
CA ASP A 108 13.07 18.33 7.46
C ASP A 108 13.81 17.03 7.73
N THR A 109 13.12 16.05 8.29
CA THR A 109 13.77 14.79 8.69
C THR A 109 12.99 13.60 8.22
N TYR A 110 13.67 12.47 8.12
CA TYR A 110 13.03 11.18 7.81
C TYR A 110 11.97 10.84 8.85
N ASP A 111 12.28 11.04 10.13
CA ASP A 111 11.33 10.73 11.20
C ASP A 111 10.05 11.56 11.08
N ALA A 112 10.16 12.82 10.69
CA ALA A 112 8.99 13.67 10.47
C ALA A 112 8.13 13.15 9.33
N ILE A 113 8.77 12.67 8.25
CA ILE A 113 8.06 12.07 7.11
C ILE A 113 7.34 10.79 7.55
N VAL A 114 8.02 9.93 8.31
CA VAL A 114 7.43 8.69 8.81
C VAL A 114 6.22 9.01 9.69
N ASP A 115 6.35 9.96 10.60
CA ASP A 115 5.24 10.34 11.49
C ASP A 115 4.04 10.86 10.69
N ALA A 116 4.30 11.67 9.67
CA ALA A 116 3.24 12.18 8.80
C ALA A 116 2.53 11.04 8.05
N CYS A 117 3.30 10.09 7.53
CA CYS A 117 2.75 8.94 6.82
C CYS A 117 1.95 8.02 7.75
N VAL A 118 2.45 7.77 8.95
CA VAL A 118 1.74 6.98 9.95
C VAL A 118 0.42 7.64 10.31
N GLY A 119 0.45 8.95 10.56
CA GLY A 119 -0.77 9.69 10.87
C GLY A 119 -1.79 9.68 9.74
N ALA A 120 -1.32 9.86 8.50
CA ALA A 120 -2.19 9.83 7.33
C ALA A 120 -2.82 8.45 7.15
N TRP A 121 -2.03 7.40 7.29
CA TRP A 121 -2.55 6.04 7.15
C TRP A 121 -3.55 5.71 8.24
N HIS A 122 -3.27 6.08 9.49
CA HIS A 122 -4.21 5.87 10.59
C HIS A 122 -5.52 6.64 10.38
N PHE A 123 -5.44 7.82 9.80
CA PHE A 123 -6.63 8.59 9.45
C PHE A 123 -7.50 7.82 8.46
N LEU A 124 -6.87 7.20 7.45
CA LEU A 124 -7.60 6.41 6.46
C LEU A 124 -8.19 5.15 7.07
N ILE A 125 -7.39 4.34 7.77
CA ILE A 125 -7.86 3.04 8.27
C ILE A 125 -8.83 3.18 9.44
N GLY A 126 -8.88 4.36 10.07
CA GLY A 126 -9.88 4.66 11.09
C GLY A 126 -11.27 4.92 10.51
N ASP A 127 -11.40 4.92 9.18
CA ASP A 127 -12.66 5.18 8.50
C ASP A 127 -12.94 4.05 7.49
N PRO A 128 -13.48 2.90 7.95
CA PRO A 128 -13.73 1.76 7.07
C PRO A 128 -14.65 2.06 5.89
N GLU A 129 -15.63 2.94 6.09
CA GLU A 129 -16.53 3.33 5.00
C GLU A 129 -15.80 4.09 3.90
N ARG A 130 -14.80 4.89 4.29
CA ARG A 130 -13.95 5.58 3.31
C ARG A 130 -13.17 4.57 2.46
N ILE A 131 -12.61 3.56 3.11
CA ILE A 131 -11.88 2.50 2.39
C ILE A 131 -12.81 1.79 1.42
N ARG A 132 -14.01 1.45 1.84
CA ARG A 132 -15.00 0.81 0.97
C ARG A 132 -15.36 1.70 -0.21
N SER A 133 -15.59 2.98 0.06
CA SER A 133 -16.02 3.94 -0.95
C SER A 133 -14.96 4.18 -2.03
N ILE A 134 -13.72 4.47 -1.62
CA ILE A 134 -12.67 4.83 -2.59
C ILE A 134 -11.99 3.60 -3.20
N GLY A 135 -12.08 2.44 -2.55
CA GLY A 135 -11.36 1.24 -2.97
C GLY A 135 -12.17 0.26 -3.80
N SER A 136 -13.50 0.36 -3.81
CA SER A 136 -14.33 -0.62 -4.50
C SER A 136 -14.25 -0.47 -6.01
N ARG A 137 -14.21 -1.62 -6.68
CA ARG A 137 -14.25 -1.72 -8.14
C ARG A 137 -15.21 -2.83 -8.51
N SER A 138 -16.06 -2.57 -9.50
CA SER A 138 -17.07 -3.57 -9.91
C SER A 138 -16.44 -4.86 -10.42
N TRP A 139 -15.31 -4.77 -11.12
CA TRP A 139 -14.64 -5.95 -11.66
C TRP A 139 -14.07 -6.85 -10.55
N ALA A 140 -13.85 -6.30 -9.36
CA ALA A 140 -13.30 -7.03 -8.23
C ALA A 140 -14.37 -7.46 -7.22
N CYS A 141 -15.64 -7.18 -7.50
CA CYS A 141 -16.73 -7.60 -6.62
C CYS A 141 -17.15 -9.02 -6.95
N VAL A 142 -17.21 -9.86 -5.94
CA VAL A 142 -17.72 -11.22 -6.06
C VAL A 142 -19.03 -11.29 -5.28
N SER A 143 -20.11 -11.61 -5.99
CA SER A 143 -21.40 -11.83 -5.35
C SER A 143 -21.52 -13.30 -5.00
N LEU A 144 -21.80 -13.56 -3.77
CA LEU A 144 -22.00 -14.93 -3.27
C LEU A 144 -23.48 -15.23 -3.13
#